data_8536c4dce1a88b8d448017559b2de2a5
#
_entry.id   8536c4dce1a88b8d448017559b2de2a5
#
_cell.length_a   1.000
_cell.length_b   1.000
_cell.length_c   1.000
_cell.angle_alpha   90.00
_cell.angle_beta   90.00
_cell.angle_gamma   90.00
#
_symmetry.space_group_name_H-M   'P 1'
#
loop_
_entity.id
_entity.type
_entity.pdbx_description
1 polymer ?
#
loop_
_entity_poly.entity_id
_entity_poly.type
_entity_poly.pdbx_seq_one_letter_code
_entity_poly.pdbx_strand_id
1 'polypeptide(L)'
;MDSKKLTQTIGKMEDALDRIHRRKSKEKEEAIEKNGEIEKNGGTESDFVPVPKAWSDRTVETYKDMMKSFIRDVNKETGFADMKKIAGQFENYMQKRLDNYHSGERSESYNVKTLIAAVKAYNQGVLSTAAFTKVPENRANFVVKNVDGMQKHLQETNVIRHSGASKVLTATGKEVESVLDNIKNNGRGMKDDRYDIRKISFVTSKLQYAAGGRITNTLKVTVAQVKEVLATGKMTFVKDKGGLTREVVDIKLDTELRTELTKMIDNKKDDTRAFIAKKMDGKFLSINETRKKISRFVKEAGQHLTREETVSVKDRDGKKTSITVTKEFSTHSFRKAHALEKVVEYLDKFKIREAAEEYIKERAKAEPKIWDKYKRELNRLNRDRNTRREMTRLELAYYACSTSLGHFRLGIVETYYAPPEMVLEHYENTFGESYQGFADETKRGR
;
A
#
# COMPACT_ATOMS: atom_id res chain seq x y z
N MET A 1 -11.30 33.63 22.95
CA MET A 1 -10.39 32.53 22.55
C MET A 1 -9.23 33.10 21.73
N ASP A 2 -8.00 32.82 22.10
CA ASP A 2 -6.81 33.35 21.41
C ASP A 2 -6.53 32.56 20.10
N SER A 3 -7.37 32.83 19.07
CA SER A 3 -7.28 32.20 17.75
C SER A 3 -5.90 32.40 17.09
N LYS A 4 -5.25 33.54 17.36
CA LYS A 4 -3.92 33.85 16.82
C LYS A 4 -2.86 32.95 17.43
N LYS A 5 -2.90 32.72 18.76
CA LYS A 5 -1.96 31.85 19.45
C LYS A 5 -2.12 30.38 19.06
N LEU A 6 -3.35 29.91 18.88
CA LEU A 6 -3.63 28.55 18.40
C LEU A 6 -3.06 28.34 16.98
N THR A 7 -3.27 29.30 16.09
CA THR A 7 -2.72 29.27 14.71
C THR A 7 -1.18 29.23 14.73
N GLN A 8 -0.54 30.01 15.60
CA GLN A 8 0.92 29.98 15.76
C GLN A 8 1.41 28.63 16.29
N THR A 9 0.70 28.04 17.25
CA THR A 9 1.02 26.71 17.80
C THR A 9 0.94 25.62 16.72
N ILE A 10 -0.11 25.64 15.90
CA ILE A 10 -0.26 24.73 14.76
C ILE A 10 0.87 24.93 13.77
N GLY A 11 1.20 26.14 13.39
CA GLY A 11 2.30 26.44 12.46
C GLY A 11 3.66 25.94 12.97
N LYS A 12 3.97 26.11 14.25
CA LYS A 12 5.21 25.57 14.85
C LYS A 12 5.24 24.05 14.90
N MET A 13 4.10 23.41 15.12
CA MET A 13 3.97 21.95 15.07
C MET A 13 4.21 21.42 13.64
N GLU A 14 3.65 22.08 12.64
CA GLU A 14 3.90 21.73 11.24
C GLU A 14 5.37 21.92 10.86
N ASP A 15 5.97 23.03 11.26
CA ASP A 15 7.40 23.29 11.04
C ASP A 15 8.30 22.22 11.69
N ALA A 16 7.97 21.74 12.89
CA ALA A 16 8.71 20.65 13.53
C ALA A 16 8.67 19.35 12.70
N LEU A 17 7.48 18.99 12.19
CA LEU A 17 7.30 17.80 11.35
C LEU A 17 8.00 17.94 9.98
N ASP A 18 7.94 19.12 9.36
CA ASP A 18 8.59 19.38 8.08
C ASP A 18 10.12 19.37 8.18
N ARG A 19 10.67 19.96 9.23
CA ARG A 19 12.13 19.97 9.45
C ARG A 19 12.68 18.56 9.67
N ILE A 20 12.04 17.76 10.51
CA ILE A 20 12.49 16.37 10.73
C ILE A 20 12.31 15.52 9.48
N HIS A 21 11.25 15.73 8.69
CA HIS A 21 11.04 15.06 7.43
C HIS A 21 12.14 15.39 6.42
N ARG A 22 12.42 16.68 6.21
CA ARG A 22 13.49 17.13 5.30
C ARG A 22 14.85 16.56 5.70
N ARG A 23 15.17 16.57 7.00
CA ARG A 23 16.41 15.99 7.48
C ARG A 23 16.50 14.49 7.18
N LYS A 24 15.48 13.69 7.51
CA LYS A 24 15.45 12.26 7.22
C LYS A 24 15.47 11.93 5.72
N SER A 25 14.85 12.76 4.89
CA SER A 25 14.89 12.60 3.44
C SER A 25 16.29 12.83 2.90
N LYS A 26 16.98 13.87 3.38
CA LYS A 26 18.36 14.17 3.01
C LYS A 26 19.33 13.06 3.46
N GLU A 27 19.25 12.63 4.73
CA GLU A 27 20.06 11.51 5.25
C GLU A 27 19.85 10.22 4.41
N LYS A 28 18.63 9.98 3.94
CA LYS A 28 18.31 8.85 3.07
C LYS A 28 18.94 9.00 1.68
N GLU A 29 18.85 10.19 1.08
CA GLU A 29 19.42 10.48 -0.24
C GLU A 29 20.95 10.35 -0.21
N GLU A 30 21.61 10.91 0.79
CA GLU A 30 23.06 10.82 1.02
C GLU A 30 23.52 9.36 1.19
N ALA A 31 22.75 8.54 1.94
CA ALA A 31 23.07 7.12 2.11
C ALA A 31 22.90 6.33 0.80
N ILE A 32 21.90 6.65 -0.02
CA ILE A 32 21.69 6.02 -1.33
C ILE A 32 22.82 6.40 -2.30
N GLU A 33 23.20 7.67 -2.34
CA GLU A 33 24.29 8.16 -3.18
C GLU A 33 25.62 7.49 -2.82
N LYS A 34 25.96 7.45 -1.52
CA LYS A 34 27.15 6.77 -1.02
C LYS A 34 27.19 5.28 -1.37
N ASN A 35 26.06 4.58 -1.28
CA ASN A 35 25.98 3.17 -1.67
C ASN A 35 26.17 3.01 -3.19
N GLY A 36 25.66 3.94 -4.00
CA GLY A 36 25.91 3.97 -5.44
C GLY A 36 27.37 4.21 -5.81
N GLU A 37 28.11 5.00 -5.03
CA GLU A 37 29.56 5.18 -5.20
C GLU A 37 30.34 3.93 -4.81
N ILE A 38 29.97 3.27 -3.69
CA ILE A 38 30.58 2.00 -3.27
C ILE A 38 30.41 0.93 -4.36
N GLU A 39 29.20 0.81 -4.91
CA GLU A 39 28.88 -0.13 -5.98
C GLU A 39 29.71 0.15 -7.25
N LYS A 40 29.82 1.42 -7.67
CA LYS A 40 30.65 1.83 -8.85
C LYS A 40 32.12 1.53 -8.66
N ASN A 41 32.61 1.54 -7.42
CA ASN A 41 34.00 1.26 -7.07
C ASN A 41 34.27 -0.23 -6.81
N GLY A 42 33.31 -1.12 -7.14
CA GLY A 42 33.46 -2.58 -6.98
C GLY A 42 33.21 -3.09 -5.58
N GLY A 43 32.65 -2.27 -4.69
CA GLY A 43 32.21 -2.70 -3.37
C GLY A 43 30.98 -3.60 -3.42
N THR A 44 30.78 -4.37 -2.35
CA THR A 44 29.67 -5.34 -2.22
C THR A 44 28.59 -4.83 -1.27
N GLU A 45 27.43 -5.49 -1.22
CA GLU A 45 26.34 -5.11 -0.29
C GLU A 45 26.77 -5.09 1.20
N SER A 46 27.83 -5.82 1.57
CA SER A 46 28.36 -5.79 2.94
C SER A 46 29.03 -4.45 3.29
N ASP A 47 29.48 -3.71 2.30
CA ASP A 47 30.15 -2.42 2.44
C ASP A 47 29.15 -1.25 2.47
N PHE A 48 27.87 -1.51 2.16
CA PHE A 48 26.84 -0.48 2.08
C PHE A 48 26.49 0.11 3.45
N VAL A 49 26.38 1.43 3.48
CA VAL A 49 25.85 2.11 4.66
C VAL A 49 24.36 1.85 4.80
N PRO A 50 23.83 1.67 6.02
CA PRO A 50 22.40 1.50 6.26
C PRO A 50 21.59 2.70 5.75
N VAL A 51 20.63 2.46 4.87
CA VAL A 51 19.74 3.52 4.36
C VAL A 51 18.67 3.85 5.40
N PRO A 52 18.63 5.07 5.96
CA PRO A 52 17.65 5.44 6.97
C PRO A 52 16.22 5.44 6.41
N LYS A 53 15.26 5.12 7.27
CA LYS A 53 13.83 5.22 6.92
C LYS A 53 13.39 6.68 6.95
N ALA A 54 13.02 7.23 5.79
CA ALA A 54 12.33 8.51 5.68
C ALA A 54 10.82 8.28 5.46
N TRP A 55 10.01 9.22 5.93
CA TRP A 55 8.57 9.21 5.64
C TRP A 55 8.31 9.71 4.22
N SER A 56 7.19 9.31 3.63
CA SER A 56 6.70 9.95 2.41
C SER A 56 6.01 11.29 2.76
N ASP A 57 5.95 12.23 1.81
CA ASP A 57 5.21 13.49 1.96
C ASP A 57 3.77 13.23 2.43
N ARG A 58 3.12 12.21 1.86
CA ARG A 58 1.76 11.80 2.27
C ARG A 58 1.69 11.37 3.74
N THR A 59 2.72 10.71 4.25
CA THR A 59 2.78 10.30 5.65
C THR A 59 2.91 11.54 6.55
N VAL A 60 3.74 12.49 6.16
CA VAL A 60 3.92 13.75 6.91
C VAL A 60 2.64 14.56 6.94
N GLU A 61 1.95 14.71 5.79
CA GLU A 61 0.64 15.37 5.75
C GLU A 61 -0.40 14.67 6.65
N THR A 62 -0.41 13.33 6.65
CA THR A 62 -1.28 12.58 7.57
C THR A 62 -0.93 12.86 9.03
N TYR A 63 0.35 12.94 9.37
CA TYR A 63 0.79 13.26 10.73
C TYR A 63 0.43 14.69 11.14
N LYS A 64 0.57 15.66 10.23
CA LYS A 64 0.11 17.04 10.46
C LYS A 64 -1.40 17.07 10.72
N ASP A 65 -2.20 16.38 9.93
CA ASP A 65 -3.65 16.34 10.09
C ASP A 65 -4.05 15.71 11.43
N MET A 66 -3.39 14.63 11.87
CA MET A 66 -3.62 14.00 13.17
C MET A 66 -3.26 14.93 14.33
N MET A 67 -2.11 15.62 14.25
CA MET A 67 -1.67 16.57 15.27
C MET A 67 -2.57 17.82 15.31
N LYS A 68 -3.02 18.33 14.15
CA LYS A 68 -3.99 19.43 14.10
C LYS A 68 -5.30 19.06 14.78
N SER A 69 -5.82 17.85 14.53
CA SER A 69 -7.02 17.36 15.18
C SER A 69 -6.84 17.32 16.70
N PHE A 70 -5.75 16.71 17.18
CA PHE A 70 -5.42 16.65 18.60
C PHE A 70 -5.37 18.05 19.23
N ILE A 71 -4.61 18.99 18.64
CA ILE A 71 -4.45 20.35 19.14
C ILE A 71 -5.80 21.09 19.19
N ARG A 72 -6.63 20.98 18.15
CA ARG A 72 -7.93 21.65 18.07
C ARG A 72 -8.94 21.05 19.04
N ASP A 73 -8.98 19.74 19.18
CA ASP A 73 -9.90 19.05 20.09
C ASP A 73 -9.56 19.44 21.55
N VAL A 74 -8.28 19.42 21.95
CA VAL A 74 -7.85 19.86 23.27
C VAL A 74 -8.14 21.35 23.48
N ASN A 75 -7.89 22.21 22.50
CA ASN A 75 -8.24 23.64 22.62
C ASN A 75 -9.74 23.85 22.81
N LYS A 76 -10.57 23.12 22.08
CA LYS A 76 -12.03 23.18 22.19
C LYS A 76 -12.52 22.81 23.60
N GLU A 77 -11.90 21.81 24.22
CA GLU A 77 -12.29 21.30 25.55
C GLU A 77 -11.74 22.14 26.70
N THR A 78 -10.52 22.63 26.56
CA THR A 78 -9.78 23.24 27.69
C THR A 78 -9.52 24.74 27.52
N GLY A 79 -9.70 25.28 26.33
CA GLY A 79 -9.30 26.64 25.98
C GLY A 79 -7.78 26.82 25.80
N PHE A 80 -6.96 25.78 25.97
CA PHE A 80 -5.50 25.89 25.85
C PHE A 80 -5.06 26.11 24.39
N ALA A 81 -4.26 27.16 24.18
CA ALA A 81 -3.67 27.48 22.88
C ALA A 81 -2.15 27.32 22.88
N ASP A 82 -1.54 27.01 24.01
CA ASP A 82 -0.10 26.82 24.18
C ASP A 82 0.27 25.32 24.13
N MET A 83 1.30 25.00 23.32
CA MET A 83 1.67 23.60 23.11
C MET A 83 2.14 22.88 24.37
N LYS A 84 2.76 23.56 25.34
CA LYS A 84 3.16 22.96 26.62
C LYS A 84 1.94 22.45 27.40
N LYS A 85 0.86 23.27 27.44
CA LYS A 85 -0.40 22.90 28.10
C LYS A 85 -1.14 21.83 27.32
N ILE A 86 -1.19 21.93 25.99
CA ILE A 86 -1.82 20.94 25.11
C ILE A 86 -1.12 19.59 25.20
N ALA A 87 0.21 19.54 25.16
CA ALA A 87 0.99 18.31 25.30
C ALA A 87 0.71 17.55 26.60
N GLY A 88 0.49 18.30 27.70
CA GLY A 88 0.09 17.72 28.99
C GLY A 88 -1.30 17.08 29.04
N GLN A 89 -2.15 17.35 28.04
CA GLN A 89 -3.50 16.77 27.95
C GLN A 89 -3.56 15.45 27.17
N PHE A 90 -2.43 14.96 26.67
CA PHE A 90 -2.44 13.80 25.77
C PHE A 90 -3.02 12.55 26.39
N GLU A 91 -2.69 12.23 27.63
CA GLU A 91 -3.23 11.05 28.34
C GLU A 91 -4.75 11.16 28.52
N ASN A 92 -5.24 12.31 29.00
CA ASN A 92 -6.67 12.56 29.15
C ASN A 92 -7.41 12.47 27.82
N TYR A 93 -6.82 13.03 26.76
CA TYR A 93 -7.38 12.95 25.41
C TYR A 93 -7.46 11.51 24.89
N MET A 94 -6.41 10.71 25.16
CA MET A 94 -6.40 9.31 24.75
C MET A 94 -7.33 8.44 25.59
N GLN A 95 -7.44 8.71 26.91
CA GLN A 95 -8.39 8.03 27.78
C GLN A 95 -9.82 8.26 27.33
N LYS A 96 -10.20 9.49 27.01
CA LYS A 96 -11.52 9.80 26.46
C LYS A 96 -11.81 9.07 25.15
N ARG A 97 -10.81 8.89 24.28
CA ARG A 97 -10.95 8.08 23.07
C ARG A 97 -11.14 6.59 23.38
N LEU A 98 -10.50 6.11 24.43
CA LEU A 98 -10.68 4.74 24.92
C LEU A 98 -12.11 4.53 25.44
N ASP A 99 -12.59 5.48 26.24
CA ASP A 99 -13.95 5.44 26.79
C ASP A 99 -15.01 5.46 25.67
N ASN A 100 -14.86 6.35 24.68
CA ASN A 100 -15.74 6.40 23.50
C ASN A 100 -15.68 5.12 22.65
N TYR A 101 -14.54 4.45 22.61
CA TYR A 101 -14.42 3.16 21.94
C TYR A 101 -15.19 2.06 22.67
N HIS A 102 -15.09 2.02 23.99
CA HIS A 102 -15.80 1.02 24.83
C HIS A 102 -17.31 1.28 24.88
N SER A 103 -17.75 2.53 24.82
CA SER A 103 -19.18 2.88 24.73
C SER A 103 -19.81 2.58 23.36
N GLY A 104 -18.99 2.22 22.37
CA GLY A 104 -19.45 1.96 20.99
C GLY A 104 -19.61 3.20 20.13
N GLU A 105 -19.32 4.41 20.64
CA GLU A 105 -19.42 5.66 19.89
C GLU A 105 -18.38 5.79 18.77
N ARG A 106 -17.26 5.05 18.87
CA ARG A 106 -16.20 5.03 17.84
C ARG A 106 -15.61 3.65 17.63
N SER A 107 -15.50 3.25 16.37
CA SER A 107 -14.90 1.96 15.97
C SER A 107 -13.42 2.07 15.52
N GLU A 108 -12.75 3.22 15.65
CA GLU A 108 -11.57 3.59 14.87
C GLU A 108 -10.22 3.33 15.56
N SER A 109 -9.75 2.10 15.54
CA SER A 109 -8.38 1.75 15.95
C SER A 109 -7.29 2.36 15.04
N TYR A 110 -7.61 2.66 13.77
CA TYR A 110 -6.66 3.21 12.78
C TYR A 110 -6.20 4.62 13.15
N ASN A 111 -7.13 5.50 13.49
CA ASN A 111 -6.81 6.90 13.82
C ASN A 111 -5.97 7.01 15.08
N VAL A 112 -6.22 6.18 16.08
CA VAL A 112 -5.43 6.13 17.32
C VAL A 112 -3.99 5.70 17.04
N LYS A 113 -3.78 4.64 16.29
CA LYS A 113 -2.44 4.16 15.89
C LYS A 113 -1.68 5.22 15.10
N THR A 114 -2.34 5.89 14.18
CA THR A 114 -1.76 6.94 13.36
C THR A 114 -1.42 8.18 14.19
N LEU A 115 -2.27 8.55 15.16
CA LEU A 115 -2.01 9.64 16.09
C LEU A 115 -0.77 9.37 16.94
N ILE A 116 -0.63 8.17 17.51
CA ILE A 116 0.58 7.80 18.27
C ILE A 116 1.84 7.92 17.39
N ALA A 117 1.79 7.46 16.14
CA ALA A 117 2.91 7.60 15.22
C ALA A 117 3.21 9.08 14.90
N ALA A 118 2.17 9.90 14.74
CA ALA A 118 2.30 11.34 14.51
C ALA A 118 2.92 12.06 15.70
N VAL A 119 2.48 11.72 16.92
CA VAL A 119 3.04 12.29 18.17
C VAL A 119 4.51 11.89 18.35
N LYS A 120 4.87 10.63 18.07
CA LYS A 120 6.30 10.20 18.11
C LYS A 120 7.15 10.96 17.08
N ALA A 121 6.63 11.17 15.87
CA ALA A 121 7.29 11.96 14.85
C ALA A 121 7.43 13.43 15.26
N TYR A 122 6.38 14.02 15.83
CA TYR A 122 6.37 15.37 16.40
C TYR A 122 7.43 15.52 17.51
N ASN A 123 7.47 14.60 18.48
CA ASN A 123 8.46 14.61 19.55
C ASN A 123 9.89 14.59 19.01
N GLN A 124 10.17 13.75 18.00
CA GLN A 124 11.48 13.75 17.32
C GLN A 124 11.77 15.11 16.66
N GLY A 125 10.78 15.72 16.01
CA GLY A 125 10.90 17.03 15.39
C GLY A 125 11.21 18.13 16.42
N VAL A 126 10.48 18.14 17.53
CA VAL A 126 10.69 19.12 18.62
C VAL A 126 12.08 19.02 19.21
N LEU A 127 12.52 17.82 19.58
CA LEU A 127 13.81 17.60 20.22
C LEU A 127 14.99 17.93 19.30
N SER A 128 14.84 17.68 18.01
CA SER A 128 15.93 17.82 17.04
C SER A 128 15.93 19.11 16.24
N THR A 129 14.95 20.00 16.43
CA THR A 129 14.83 21.25 15.67
C THR A 129 14.55 22.44 16.58
N ALA A 130 14.74 23.66 16.03
CA ALA A 130 14.43 24.90 16.74
C ALA A 130 13.01 25.42 16.47
N ALA A 131 12.03 24.56 16.17
CA ALA A 131 10.68 24.97 15.81
C ALA A 131 9.94 25.72 16.93
N PHE A 132 10.12 25.30 18.18
CA PHE A 132 9.47 25.93 19.33
C PHE A 132 10.40 26.85 20.13
N THR A 133 11.69 26.52 20.23
CA THR A 133 12.69 27.27 20.94
C THR A 133 14.09 27.03 20.36
N LYS A 134 14.93 28.09 20.35
CA LYS A 134 16.33 27.97 19.96
C LYS A 134 17.19 27.34 21.05
N VAL A 135 16.76 27.40 22.32
CA VAL A 135 17.44 26.83 23.47
C VAL A 135 17.20 25.36 23.57
N PRO A 136 18.22 24.47 23.35
CA PRO A 136 18.02 23.02 23.27
C PRO A 136 17.39 22.41 24.52
N GLU A 137 17.81 22.84 25.71
CA GLU A 137 17.36 22.33 27.01
C GLU A 137 15.86 22.60 27.23
N ASN A 138 15.32 23.65 26.64
CA ASN A 138 13.91 24.01 26.75
C ASN A 138 13.01 23.25 25.79
N ARG A 139 13.56 22.48 24.84
CA ARG A 139 12.75 21.73 23.84
C ARG A 139 11.91 20.62 24.49
N ALA A 140 12.43 19.99 25.54
CA ALA A 140 11.72 18.98 26.31
C ALA A 140 10.38 19.45 26.88
N ASN A 141 10.21 20.79 27.10
CA ASN A 141 8.96 21.36 27.59
C ASN A 141 7.78 21.27 26.60
N PHE A 142 8.04 21.00 25.32
CA PHE A 142 7.04 20.92 24.27
C PHE A 142 6.77 19.48 23.82
N VAL A 143 7.44 18.51 24.43
CA VAL A 143 7.31 17.07 24.13
C VAL A 143 6.04 16.53 24.78
N VAL A 144 5.29 15.75 24.03
CA VAL A 144 4.20 14.93 24.58
C VAL A 144 4.79 13.74 25.32
N LYS A 145 4.50 13.66 26.60
CA LYS A 145 5.02 12.60 27.50
C LYS A 145 4.21 11.31 27.42
N ASN A 146 4.76 10.23 27.96
CA ASN A 146 4.12 8.93 28.15
C ASN A 146 3.46 8.31 26.90
N VAL A 147 3.97 8.61 25.70
CA VAL A 147 3.39 8.10 24.44
C VAL A 147 3.50 6.59 24.32
N ASP A 148 4.62 6.00 24.77
CA ASP A 148 4.84 4.55 24.73
C ASP A 148 3.98 3.82 25.76
N GLY A 149 3.83 4.39 26.98
CA GLY A 149 2.94 3.85 28.02
C GLY A 149 1.48 3.85 27.53
N MET A 150 1.02 4.95 26.93
CA MET A 150 -0.32 5.03 26.37
C MET A 150 -0.51 4.07 25.19
N GLN A 151 0.49 3.90 24.33
CA GLN A 151 0.43 2.91 23.26
C GLN A 151 0.28 1.49 23.81
N LYS A 152 1.03 1.14 24.85
CA LYS A 152 0.94 -0.16 25.53
C LYS A 152 -0.45 -0.35 26.12
N HIS A 153 -0.96 0.62 26.87
CA HIS A 153 -2.30 0.60 27.45
C HIS A 153 -3.42 0.39 26.41
N LEU A 154 -3.36 1.12 25.27
CA LEU A 154 -4.32 0.96 24.18
C LEU A 154 -4.21 -0.39 23.44
N GLN A 155 -3.03 -0.99 23.42
CA GLN A 155 -2.86 -2.36 22.96
C GLN A 155 -3.45 -3.36 23.95
N GLU A 156 -3.23 -3.13 25.22
CA GLU A 156 -3.75 -3.95 26.31
C GLU A 156 -5.28 -3.90 26.44
N THR A 157 -5.90 -2.85 26.02
CA THR A 157 -7.37 -2.67 26.01
C THR A 157 -8.02 -2.97 24.66
N ASN A 158 -7.31 -3.57 23.72
CA ASN A 158 -7.76 -3.92 22.36
C ASN A 158 -8.21 -2.75 21.47
N VAL A 159 -7.94 -1.51 21.83
CA VAL A 159 -8.27 -0.33 21.00
C VAL A 159 -7.35 -0.26 19.76
N ILE A 160 -6.08 -0.63 19.92
CA ILE A 160 -5.16 -0.78 18.79
C ILE A 160 -5.07 -2.24 18.40
N ARG A 161 -5.77 -2.64 17.36
CA ARG A 161 -5.67 -3.99 16.80
C ARG A 161 -4.45 -4.12 15.88
N HIS A 162 -3.77 -5.26 15.94
CA HIS A 162 -2.58 -5.52 15.13
C HIS A 162 -2.88 -5.69 13.64
N SER A 163 -4.06 -6.16 13.28
CA SER A 163 -4.49 -6.28 11.88
C SER A 163 -6.00 -6.11 11.75
N GLY A 164 -6.43 -5.06 11.07
CA GLY A 164 -7.78 -5.02 10.55
C GLY A 164 -7.88 -5.92 9.30
N ALA A 165 -8.93 -6.71 9.20
CA ALA A 165 -9.22 -7.45 7.99
C ALA A 165 -9.39 -6.48 6.81
N SER A 166 -8.82 -6.83 5.66
CA SER A 166 -9.00 -6.03 4.45
C SER A 166 -10.47 -6.00 4.06
N LYS A 167 -11.03 -4.81 3.86
CA LYS A 167 -12.38 -4.61 3.32
C LYS A 167 -12.43 -4.65 1.79
N VAL A 168 -11.31 -4.91 1.14
CA VAL A 168 -11.21 -4.95 -0.31
C VAL A 168 -11.48 -6.36 -0.82
N LEU A 169 -12.46 -6.48 -1.70
CA LEU A 169 -12.84 -7.72 -2.34
C LEU A 169 -11.69 -8.25 -3.22
N THR A 170 -11.41 -9.56 -3.15
CA THR A 170 -10.69 -10.29 -4.20
C THR A 170 -11.72 -10.75 -5.21
N ALA A 171 -11.64 -10.25 -6.43
CA ALA A 171 -12.61 -10.53 -7.50
C ALA A 171 -12.04 -11.58 -8.45
N THR A 172 -12.93 -12.35 -9.06
CA THR A 172 -12.62 -13.25 -10.19
C THR A 172 -12.53 -12.45 -11.49
N GLY A 173 -11.96 -13.03 -12.55
CA GLY A 173 -11.91 -12.40 -13.88
C GLY A 173 -13.29 -12.00 -14.40
N LYS A 174 -14.32 -12.83 -14.25
CA LYS A 174 -15.70 -12.52 -14.65
C LYS A 174 -16.28 -11.30 -13.92
N GLU A 175 -16.00 -11.16 -12.63
CA GLU A 175 -16.43 -10.02 -11.85
C GLU A 175 -15.67 -8.75 -12.23
N VAL A 176 -14.37 -8.86 -12.55
CA VAL A 176 -13.58 -7.75 -13.09
C VAL A 176 -14.16 -7.26 -14.40
N GLU A 177 -14.48 -8.14 -15.34
CA GLU A 177 -15.09 -7.79 -16.63
C GLU A 177 -16.46 -7.11 -16.43
N SER A 178 -17.31 -7.62 -15.54
CA SER A 178 -18.58 -6.98 -15.19
C SER A 178 -18.40 -5.53 -14.71
N VAL A 179 -17.40 -5.26 -13.88
CA VAL A 179 -17.10 -3.88 -13.41
C VAL A 179 -16.54 -3.03 -14.55
N LEU A 180 -15.67 -3.59 -15.40
CA LEU A 180 -15.14 -2.88 -16.57
C LEU A 180 -16.26 -2.50 -17.55
N ASP A 181 -17.21 -3.41 -17.79
CA ASP A 181 -18.39 -3.13 -18.61
C ASP A 181 -19.27 -2.04 -18.00
N ASN A 182 -19.46 -2.05 -16.68
CA ASN A 182 -20.17 -0.98 -15.98
C ASN A 182 -19.43 0.37 -16.09
N ILE A 183 -18.11 0.39 -15.99
CA ILE A 183 -17.31 1.59 -16.23
C ILE A 183 -17.53 2.10 -17.66
N LYS A 184 -17.59 1.20 -18.64
CA LYS A 184 -17.76 1.53 -20.05
C LYS A 184 -19.17 2.05 -20.37
N ASN A 185 -20.19 1.41 -19.82
CA ASN A 185 -21.59 1.57 -20.24
C ASN A 185 -22.44 2.47 -19.32
N ASN A 186 -22.15 2.57 -18.02
CA ASN A 186 -22.95 3.31 -17.06
C ASN A 186 -22.66 4.82 -17.06
N GLY A 187 -22.86 5.46 -18.21
CA GLY A 187 -22.70 6.90 -18.39
C GLY A 187 -23.96 7.73 -18.14
N ARG A 188 -24.96 7.27 -17.36
CA ARG A 188 -26.16 8.06 -17.08
C ARG A 188 -25.80 9.38 -16.39
N GLY A 189 -26.00 10.49 -17.08
CA GLY A 189 -25.94 11.85 -16.54
C GLY A 189 -24.55 12.50 -16.49
N MET A 190 -23.56 12.02 -17.22
CA MET A 190 -22.22 12.61 -17.23
C MET A 190 -22.04 13.56 -18.43
N LYS A 191 -21.78 14.83 -18.16
CA LYS A 191 -21.42 15.87 -19.15
C LYS A 191 -19.94 15.70 -19.59
N ASP A 192 -19.55 16.34 -20.67
CA ASP A 192 -18.33 16.13 -21.48
C ASP A 192 -16.98 15.98 -20.75
N ASP A 193 -16.77 16.63 -19.60
CA ASP A 193 -15.56 16.46 -18.79
C ASP A 193 -15.40 15.07 -18.17
N ARG A 194 -16.49 14.32 -18.12
CA ARG A 194 -16.56 12.97 -17.54
C ARG A 194 -16.24 11.88 -18.55
N TYR A 195 -16.33 12.16 -19.83
CA TYR A 195 -15.94 11.20 -20.86
C TYR A 195 -14.47 10.85 -20.77
N ASP A 196 -13.59 11.83 -20.60
CA ASP A 196 -12.17 11.60 -20.45
C ASP A 196 -11.86 10.79 -19.17
N ILE A 197 -12.50 11.11 -18.04
CA ILE A 197 -12.28 10.39 -16.79
C ILE A 197 -12.82 8.96 -16.86
N ARG A 198 -13.94 8.72 -17.56
CA ARG A 198 -14.50 7.39 -17.76
C ARG A 198 -13.55 6.51 -18.59
N LYS A 199 -13.09 7.03 -19.73
CA LYS A 199 -12.15 6.34 -20.62
C LYS A 199 -10.84 6.05 -19.88
N ILE A 200 -10.29 7.03 -19.16
CA ILE A 200 -9.10 6.86 -18.35
C ILE A 200 -9.35 5.83 -17.24
N SER A 201 -10.52 5.84 -16.59
CA SER A 201 -10.88 4.86 -15.56
C SER A 201 -10.90 3.45 -16.13
N PHE A 202 -11.51 3.25 -17.28
CA PHE A 202 -11.56 1.96 -17.96
C PHE A 202 -10.16 1.45 -18.29
N VAL A 203 -9.38 2.25 -19.03
CA VAL A 203 -8.05 1.83 -19.50
C VAL A 203 -7.08 1.60 -18.34
N THR A 204 -7.07 2.50 -17.34
CA THR A 204 -6.19 2.34 -16.17
C THR A 204 -6.59 1.15 -15.29
N SER A 205 -7.87 0.87 -15.14
CA SER A 205 -8.37 -0.30 -14.39
C SER A 205 -8.03 -1.61 -15.12
N LYS A 206 -8.24 -1.66 -16.43
CA LYS A 206 -7.88 -2.81 -17.25
C LYS A 206 -6.37 -3.06 -17.27
N LEU A 207 -5.56 -1.98 -17.32
CA LEU A 207 -4.10 -2.08 -17.19
C LEU A 207 -3.67 -2.48 -15.78
N GLN A 208 -4.38 -2.04 -14.73
CA GLN A 208 -4.12 -2.53 -13.36
C GLN A 208 -4.37 -4.03 -13.24
N TYR A 209 -5.42 -4.53 -13.86
CA TYR A 209 -5.73 -5.96 -13.88
C TYR A 209 -4.67 -6.72 -14.69
N ALA A 210 -4.28 -6.24 -15.86
CA ALA A 210 -3.26 -6.90 -16.69
C ALA A 210 -1.85 -6.90 -16.06
N ALA A 211 -1.43 -5.80 -15.42
CA ALA A 211 -0.06 -5.60 -14.94
C ALA A 211 0.11 -5.60 -13.42
N GLY A 212 -0.97 -5.79 -12.66
CA GLY A 212 -0.93 -5.78 -11.19
C GLY A 212 -0.48 -4.45 -10.58
N GLY A 213 -0.62 -3.33 -11.30
CA GLY A 213 -0.21 -2.00 -10.85
C GLY A 213 -1.08 -1.47 -9.70
N ARG A 214 -0.54 -0.57 -8.84
CA ARG A 214 -1.38 0.28 -8.00
C ARG A 214 -1.90 1.45 -8.82
N ILE A 215 -3.13 1.90 -8.58
CA ILE A 215 -3.73 3.00 -9.37
C ILE A 215 -2.81 4.22 -9.46
N THR A 216 -2.15 4.61 -8.38
CA THR A 216 -1.23 5.76 -8.39
C THR A 216 -0.03 5.52 -9.32
N ASN A 217 0.47 4.29 -9.40
CA ASN A 217 1.60 3.95 -10.26
C ASN A 217 1.16 3.85 -11.72
N THR A 218 -0.01 3.26 -11.96
CA THR A 218 -0.61 3.22 -13.31
C THR A 218 -0.81 4.62 -13.86
N LEU A 219 -1.25 5.57 -13.03
CA LEU A 219 -1.39 6.98 -13.43
C LEU A 219 -0.07 7.73 -13.66
N LYS A 220 1.05 7.18 -13.22
CA LYS A 220 2.40 7.73 -13.46
C LYS A 220 3.06 7.18 -14.72
N VAL A 221 2.47 6.16 -15.33
CA VAL A 221 3.02 5.52 -16.53
C VAL A 221 3.18 6.55 -17.64
N THR A 222 4.36 6.55 -18.27
CA THR A 222 4.70 7.42 -19.39
C THR A 222 4.31 6.81 -20.74
N VAL A 223 4.32 7.61 -21.78
CA VAL A 223 4.08 7.16 -23.15
C VAL A 223 5.12 6.11 -23.56
N ALA A 224 6.41 6.32 -23.22
CA ALA A 224 7.47 5.34 -23.49
C ALA A 224 7.16 3.97 -22.85
N GLN A 225 6.69 3.94 -21.61
CA GLN A 225 6.33 2.70 -20.91
C GLN A 225 5.09 2.01 -21.53
N VAL A 226 4.14 2.79 -22.06
CA VAL A 226 3.02 2.21 -22.83
C VAL A 226 3.49 1.61 -24.14
N LYS A 227 4.40 2.28 -24.87
CA LYS A 227 5.02 1.72 -26.08
C LYS A 227 5.78 0.43 -25.78
N GLU A 228 6.53 0.41 -24.68
CA GLU A 228 7.27 -0.77 -24.23
C GLU A 228 6.31 -1.97 -24.00
N VAL A 229 5.23 -1.78 -23.24
CA VAL A 229 4.29 -2.88 -22.99
C VAL A 229 3.54 -3.34 -24.24
N LEU A 230 3.22 -2.43 -25.16
CA LEU A 230 2.60 -2.76 -26.44
C LEU A 230 3.53 -3.61 -27.33
N ALA A 231 4.83 -3.32 -27.31
CA ALA A 231 5.83 -4.00 -28.12
C ALA A 231 6.30 -5.33 -27.50
N THR A 232 6.49 -5.37 -26.19
CA THR A 232 7.25 -6.45 -25.54
C THR A 232 6.45 -7.24 -24.51
N GLY A 233 5.27 -6.78 -24.09
CA GLY A 233 4.55 -7.31 -22.95
C GLY A 233 5.23 -7.05 -21.60
N LYS A 234 6.18 -6.12 -21.52
CA LYS A 234 6.88 -5.73 -20.30
C LYS A 234 6.54 -4.30 -19.91
N MET A 235 6.55 -4.02 -18.61
CA MET A 235 6.36 -2.67 -18.09
C MET A 235 7.17 -2.44 -16.83
N THR A 236 7.88 -1.33 -16.78
CA THR A 236 8.66 -0.92 -15.62
C THR A 236 7.90 0.13 -14.80
N PHE A 237 7.51 -0.19 -13.57
CA PHE A 237 6.97 0.79 -12.63
C PHE A 237 8.09 1.45 -11.84
N VAL A 238 8.34 2.72 -12.12
CA VAL A 238 9.39 3.51 -11.44
C VAL A 238 8.85 4.12 -10.15
N LYS A 239 9.67 4.08 -9.08
CA LYS A 239 9.35 4.66 -7.76
C LYS A 239 7.99 4.18 -7.22
N ASP A 240 7.78 2.86 -7.21
CA ASP A 240 6.66 2.22 -6.51
C ASP A 240 6.78 2.46 -4.98
N LYS A 241 5.84 1.96 -4.19
CA LYS A 241 5.82 2.10 -2.73
C LYS A 241 7.19 1.73 -2.15
N GLY A 242 7.78 2.68 -1.43
CA GLY A 242 9.14 2.52 -0.86
C GLY A 242 10.29 2.92 -1.80
N GLY A 243 9.99 3.55 -2.96
CA GLY A 243 11.00 4.00 -3.92
C GLY A 243 11.52 2.91 -4.85
N LEU A 244 10.95 1.70 -4.78
CA LEU A 244 11.38 0.56 -5.59
C LEU A 244 10.98 0.73 -7.05
N THR A 245 11.89 0.40 -7.96
CA THR A 245 11.58 0.14 -9.37
C THR A 245 11.33 -1.34 -9.52
N ARG A 246 10.27 -1.72 -10.23
CA ARG A 246 9.95 -3.11 -10.53
C ARG A 246 9.56 -3.28 -11.99
N GLU A 247 10.07 -4.33 -12.59
CA GLU A 247 9.65 -4.79 -13.91
C GLU A 247 8.54 -5.85 -13.75
N VAL A 248 7.50 -5.70 -14.54
CA VAL A 248 6.45 -6.71 -14.73
C VAL A 248 6.59 -7.27 -16.12
N VAL A 249 6.71 -8.57 -16.23
CA VAL A 249 6.86 -9.32 -17.50
C VAL A 249 5.60 -10.13 -17.78
N ASP A 250 5.48 -10.63 -19.00
CA ASP A 250 4.39 -11.49 -19.46
C ASP A 250 2.99 -10.83 -19.25
N ILE A 251 2.93 -9.51 -19.50
CA ILE A 251 1.66 -8.78 -19.47
C ILE A 251 0.86 -9.12 -20.72
N LYS A 252 -0.27 -9.78 -20.51
CA LYS A 252 -1.23 -10.11 -21.57
C LYS A 252 -2.17 -8.94 -21.78
N LEU A 253 -2.10 -8.31 -22.96
CA LEU A 253 -2.99 -7.24 -23.36
C LEU A 253 -3.96 -7.81 -24.39
N ASP A 254 -5.25 -7.76 -24.12
CA ASP A 254 -6.28 -8.08 -25.12
C ASP A 254 -6.36 -6.99 -26.22
N THR A 255 -7.08 -7.28 -27.28
CA THR A 255 -7.22 -6.39 -28.45
C THR A 255 -7.82 -5.05 -28.07
N GLU A 256 -8.79 -5.01 -27.18
CA GLU A 256 -9.46 -3.77 -26.75
C GLU A 256 -8.48 -2.87 -25.99
N LEU A 257 -7.76 -3.42 -24.98
CA LEU A 257 -6.79 -2.66 -24.21
C LEU A 257 -5.64 -2.16 -25.09
N ARG A 258 -5.13 -2.98 -26.02
CA ARG A 258 -4.13 -2.57 -27.01
C ARG A 258 -4.61 -1.37 -27.82
N THR A 259 -5.82 -1.45 -28.37
CA THR A 259 -6.41 -0.38 -29.17
C THR A 259 -6.56 0.91 -28.37
N GLU A 260 -7.08 0.83 -27.15
CA GLU A 260 -7.27 2.01 -26.32
C GLU A 260 -5.95 2.62 -25.82
N LEU A 261 -4.96 1.80 -25.48
CA LEU A 261 -3.62 2.28 -25.12
C LEU A 261 -2.96 3.00 -26.31
N THR A 262 -3.04 2.43 -27.52
CA THR A 262 -2.50 3.06 -28.74
C THR A 262 -3.14 4.43 -28.98
N LYS A 263 -4.47 4.55 -28.89
CA LYS A 263 -5.18 5.82 -29.03
C LYS A 263 -4.78 6.84 -27.94
N MET A 264 -4.48 6.36 -26.72
CA MET A 264 -4.13 7.26 -25.62
C MET A 264 -2.73 7.86 -25.72
N ILE A 265 -1.81 7.21 -26.43
CA ILE A 265 -0.44 7.68 -26.59
C ILE A 265 -0.19 8.37 -27.94
N ASP A 266 -1.19 8.34 -28.84
CA ASP A 266 -1.08 8.95 -30.15
C ASP A 266 -0.70 10.44 -30.05
N ASN A 267 0.29 10.84 -30.86
CA ASN A 267 0.84 12.20 -30.93
C ASN A 267 1.37 12.78 -29.59
N LYS A 268 1.70 11.91 -28.59
CA LYS A 268 2.30 12.34 -27.33
C LYS A 268 3.80 12.05 -27.28
N LYS A 269 4.55 12.91 -26.59
CA LYS A 269 5.98 12.73 -26.33
C LYS A 269 6.22 11.61 -25.31
N ASP A 270 7.31 10.89 -25.46
CA ASP A 270 7.65 9.68 -24.67
C ASP A 270 7.76 9.92 -23.16
N ASP A 271 8.23 11.09 -22.75
CA ASP A 271 8.41 11.49 -21.35
C ASP A 271 7.11 11.95 -20.67
N THR A 272 6.04 12.16 -21.45
CA THR A 272 4.77 12.60 -20.90
C THR A 272 4.00 11.45 -20.28
N ARG A 273 3.13 11.76 -19.31
CA ARG A 273 2.21 10.77 -18.73
C ARG A 273 1.18 10.35 -19.76
N ALA A 274 0.96 9.05 -19.89
CA ALA A 274 -0.02 8.49 -20.82
C ALA A 274 -1.47 8.84 -20.40
N PHE A 275 -1.76 8.81 -19.10
CA PHE A 275 -3.11 8.95 -18.53
C PHE A 275 -3.27 10.29 -17.83
N ILE A 276 -3.75 11.30 -18.57
CA ILE A 276 -3.97 12.66 -18.07
C ILE A 276 -5.41 13.05 -18.29
N ALA A 277 -6.14 13.26 -17.19
CA ALA A 277 -7.50 13.80 -17.25
C ALA A 277 -7.50 15.34 -17.25
N LYS A 278 -8.46 15.93 -17.94
CA LYS A 278 -8.68 17.38 -17.98
C LYS A 278 -9.90 17.77 -17.16
N LYS A 279 -9.94 19.00 -16.69
CA LYS A 279 -11.11 19.67 -16.17
C LYS A 279 -11.91 20.30 -17.32
N MET A 280 -13.14 20.74 -17.08
CA MET A 280 -13.95 21.44 -18.08
C MET A 280 -13.27 22.72 -18.61
N ASP A 281 -12.47 23.39 -17.77
CA ASP A 281 -11.69 24.57 -18.13
C ASP A 281 -10.42 24.24 -18.94
N GLY A 282 -10.24 22.98 -19.36
CA GLY A 282 -9.08 22.50 -20.10
C GLY A 282 -7.83 22.24 -19.25
N LYS A 283 -7.83 22.61 -17.97
CA LYS A 283 -6.66 22.37 -17.08
C LYS A 283 -6.52 20.90 -16.74
N PHE A 284 -5.27 20.44 -16.64
CA PHE A 284 -4.97 19.07 -16.25
C PHE A 284 -5.25 18.82 -14.78
N LEU A 285 -5.85 17.65 -14.48
CA LEU A 285 -5.98 17.14 -13.13
C LEU A 285 -4.63 16.62 -12.62
N SER A 286 -4.35 16.88 -11.36
CA SER A 286 -3.23 16.22 -10.68
C SER A 286 -3.46 14.70 -10.58
N ILE A 287 -2.39 13.93 -10.36
CA ILE A 287 -2.49 12.47 -10.13
C ILE A 287 -3.45 12.15 -8.98
N ASN A 288 -3.42 12.94 -7.89
CA ASN A 288 -4.27 12.71 -6.74
C ASN A 288 -5.76 12.98 -7.04
N GLU A 289 -6.07 14.05 -7.76
CA GLU A 289 -7.44 14.35 -8.18
C GLU A 289 -7.96 13.28 -9.14
N THR A 290 -7.16 12.90 -10.15
CA THR A 290 -7.50 11.82 -11.09
C THR A 290 -7.75 10.52 -10.34
N ARG A 291 -6.85 10.12 -9.43
CA ARG A 291 -7.01 8.93 -8.61
C ARG A 291 -8.29 8.94 -7.77
N LYS A 292 -8.62 10.07 -7.14
CA LYS A 292 -9.85 10.20 -6.32
C LYS A 292 -11.10 10.00 -7.19
N LYS A 293 -11.13 10.63 -8.37
CA LYS A 293 -12.23 10.47 -9.32
C LYS A 293 -12.37 9.03 -9.82
N ILE A 294 -11.26 8.40 -10.24
CA ILE A 294 -11.26 7.00 -10.67
C ILE A 294 -11.72 6.08 -9.53
N SER A 295 -11.20 6.26 -8.31
CA SER A 295 -11.59 5.43 -7.17
C SER A 295 -13.07 5.50 -6.86
N ARG A 296 -13.67 6.69 -6.96
CA ARG A 296 -15.11 6.88 -6.80
C ARG A 296 -15.88 6.17 -7.93
N PHE A 297 -15.44 6.37 -9.17
CA PHE A 297 -16.09 5.80 -10.35
C PHE A 297 -16.06 4.27 -10.34
N VAL A 298 -14.91 3.69 -9.98
CA VAL A 298 -14.76 2.22 -9.82
C VAL A 298 -15.63 1.70 -8.68
N LYS A 299 -15.73 2.40 -7.55
CA LYS A 299 -16.60 2.00 -6.44
C LYS A 299 -18.07 2.00 -6.86
N GLU A 300 -18.51 3.01 -7.59
CA GLU A 300 -19.88 3.10 -8.13
C GLU A 300 -20.15 1.96 -9.14
N ALA A 301 -19.21 1.69 -10.04
CA ALA A 301 -19.35 0.60 -11.03
C ALA A 301 -19.36 -0.79 -10.41
N GLY A 302 -18.65 -0.98 -9.31
CA GLY A 302 -18.53 -2.26 -8.60
C GLY A 302 -19.44 -2.42 -7.38
N GLN A 303 -20.41 -1.51 -7.15
CA GLN A 303 -21.26 -1.52 -5.96
C GLN A 303 -22.12 -2.78 -5.80
N HIS A 304 -22.40 -3.49 -6.90
CA HIS A 304 -23.13 -4.75 -6.90
C HIS A 304 -22.28 -5.94 -6.41
N LEU A 305 -20.97 -5.76 -6.30
CA LEU A 305 -20.03 -6.79 -5.84
C LEU A 305 -19.68 -6.55 -4.37
N THR A 306 -20.54 -7.01 -3.49
CA THR A 306 -20.32 -7.05 -2.05
C THR A 306 -20.41 -8.48 -1.56
N ARG A 307 -19.47 -8.87 -0.65
CA ARG A 307 -19.50 -10.19 0.00
C ARG A 307 -19.24 -10.04 1.48
N GLU A 308 -19.93 -10.83 2.27
CA GLU A 308 -19.57 -11.04 3.65
C GLU A 308 -18.61 -12.22 3.74
N GLU A 309 -17.44 -12.00 4.30
CA GLU A 309 -16.43 -13.02 4.51
C GLU A 309 -16.14 -13.13 6.01
N THR A 310 -16.20 -14.36 6.54
CA THR A 310 -15.72 -14.64 7.87
C THR A 310 -14.21 -14.80 7.84
N VAL A 311 -13.51 -13.88 8.51
CA VAL A 311 -12.05 -13.86 8.55
C VAL A 311 -11.56 -14.14 9.96
N SER A 312 -10.55 -14.99 10.05
CA SER A 312 -9.86 -15.24 11.32
C SER A 312 -8.94 -14.07 11.62
N VAL A 313 -9.12 -13.46 12.79
CA VAL A 313 -8.24 -12.43 13.33
C VAL A 313 -7.66 -12.93 14.63
N LYS A 314 -6.42 -12.57 14.93
CA LYS A 314 -5.86 -12.81 16.26
C LYS A 314 -6.36 -11.71 17.18
N ASP A 315 -6.95 -12.10 18.30
CA ASP A 315 -7.23 -11.20 19.38
C ASP A 315 -5.93 -10.80 20.11
N ARG A 316 -6.07 -10.06 21.18
CA ARG A 316 -4.97 -9.57 22.02
C ARG A 316 -4.07 -10.69 22.56
N ASP A 317 -4.67 -11.78 22.99
CA ASP A 317 -3.99 -12.90 23.64
C ASP A 317 -3.42 -13.89 22.60
N GLY A 318 -3.46 -13.51 21.31
CA GLY A 318 -3.03 -14.34 20.20
C GLY A 318 -4.03 -15.44 19.84
N LYS A 319 -5.18 -15.49 20.49
CA LYS A 319 -6.26 -16.44 20.22
C LYS A 319 -6.95 -16.06 18.91
N LYS A 320 -7.15 -17.04 18.06
CA LYS A 320 -7.89 -16.84 16.81
C LYS A 320 -9.36 -16.64 17.11
N THR A 321 -9.91 -15.52 16.66
CA THR A 321 -11.35 -15.23 16.69
C THR A 321 -11.83 -15.01 15.26
N SER A 322 -13.08 -15.33 14.98
CA SER A 322 -13.68 -15.11 13.66
C SER A 322 -14.54 -13.85 13.70
N ILE A 323 -14.34 -12.97 12.72
CA ILE A 323 -15.19 -11.79 12.52
C ILE A 323 -15.73 -11.78 11.10
N THR A 324 -16.98 -11.36 10.93
CA THR A 324 -17.58 -11.13 9.62
C THR A 324 -17.22 -9.73 9.15
N VAL A 325 -16.72 -9.63 7.92
CA VAL A 325 -16.30 -8.37 7.28
C VAL A 325 -16.96 -8.27 5.91
N THR A 326 -17.66 -7.17 5.69
CA THR A 326 -18.17 -6.84 4.37
C THR A 326 -17.01 -6.40 3.47
N LYS A 327 -16.78 -7.12 2.38
CA LYS A 327 -15.82 -6.81 1.34
C LYS A 327 -16.50 -6.07 0.19
N GLU A 328 -15.88 -4.99 -0.27
CA GLU A 328 -16.38 -4.14 -1.36
C GLU A 328 -15.36 -4.08 -2.50
N PHE A 329 -15.86 -3.93 -3.72
CA PHE A 329 -15.01 -3.72 -4.89
C PHE A 329 -14.39 -2.31 -4.87
N SER A 330 -13.13 -2.23 -5.24
CA SER A 330 -12.37 -0.98 -5.31
C SER A 330 -11.26 -1.05 -6.37
N THR A 331 -10.56 0.03 -6.64
CA THR A 331 -9.39 0.01 -7.54
C THR A 331 -8.33 -1.00 -7.12
N HIS A 332 -8.24 -1.37 -5.85
CA HIS A 332 -7.30 -2.39 -5.39
C HIS A 332 -7.76 -3.82 -5.69
N SER A 333 -9.06 -4.01 -5.95
CA SER A 333 -9.62 -5.31 -6.33
C SER A 333 -9.08 -5.79 -7.68
N PHE A 334 -8.82 -4.89 -8.63
CA PHE A 334 -8.16 -5.24 -9.89
C PHE A 334 -6.76 -5.86 -9.67
N ARG A 335 -5.99 -5.31 -8.72
CA ARG A 335 -4.67 -5.86 -8.40
C ARG A 335 -4.77 -7.18 -7.65
N LYS A 336 -5.82 -7.38 -6.83
CA LYS A 336 -6.07 -8.65 -6.17
C LYS A 336 -6.48 -9.73 -7.18
N ALA A 337 -7.38 -9.40 -8.10
CA ALA A 337 -7.77 -10.29 -9.19
C ALA A 337 -6.56 -10.68 -10.06
N HIS A 338 -5.71 -9.70 -10.45
CA HIS A 338 -4.45 -10.01 -11.11
C HIS A 338 -3.59 -11.00 -10.33
N ALA A 339 -3.48 -10.83 -9.01
CA ALA A 339 -2.69 -11.75 -8.19
C ALA A 339 -3.28 -13.16 -8.18
N LEU A 340 -4.60 -13.28 -8.09
CA LEU A 340 -5.31 -14.56 -8.14
C LEU A 340 -5.04 -15.28 -9.48
N GLU A 341 -5.27 -14.60 -10.60
CA GLU A 341 -5.01 -15.14 -11.94
C GLU A 341 -3.53 -15.55 -12.10
N LYS A 342 -2.60 -14.72 -11.65
CA LYS A 342 -1.17 -15.01 -11.78
C LYS A 342 -0.72 -16.19 -10.92
N VAL A 343 -1.24 -16.38 -9.72
CA VAL A 343 -0.91 -17.55 -8.91
C VAL A 343 -1.43 -18.81 -9.59
N VAL A 344 -2.66 -18.79 -10.11
CA VAL A 344 -3.26 -19.91 -10.85
C VAL A 344 -2.48 -20.22 -12.14
N GLU A 345 -2.10 -19.18 -12.90
CA GLU A 345 -1.24 -19.32 -14.10
C GLU A 345 0.12 -19.95 -13.76
N TYR A 346 0.75 -19.52 -12.65
CA TYR A 346 2.01 -20.10 -12.21
C TYR A 346 1.86 -21.54 -11.72
N LEU A 347 0.75 -21.88 -11.05
CA LEU A 347 0.48 -23.26 -10.65
C LEU A 347 0.34 -24.17 -11.85
N ASP A 348 -0.32 -23.72 -12.91
CA ASP A 348 -0.41 -24.49 -14.16
C ASP A 348 0.94 -24.57 -14.88
N LYS A 349 1.67 -23.45 -14.99
CA LYS A 349 3.00 -23.39 -15.59
C LYS A 349 4.02 -24.28 -14.86
N PHE A 350 3.97 -24.30 -13.54
CA PHE A 350 4.90 -25.05 -12.70
C PHE A 350 4.35 -26.45 -12.42
N LYS A 351 4.45 -27.36 -13.38
CA LYS A 351 3.96 -28.73 -13.18
C LYS A 351 4.69 -29.49 -12.08
N ILE A 352 5.96 -29.14 -11.85
CA ILE A 352 6.80 -29.68 -10.76
C ILE A 352 7.52 -28.55 -10.03
N ARG A 353 7.96 -28.81 -8.79
CA ARG A 353 8.64 -27.83 -7.93
C ARG A 353 9.91 -27.27 -8.58
N GLU A 354 10.71 -28.15 -9.20
CA GLU A 354 11.98 -27.80 -9.84
C GLU A 354 11.79 -26.78 -10.97
N ALA A 355 10.73 -26.90 -11.76
CA ALA A 355 10.40 -25.93 -12.80
C ALA A 355 10.05 -24.54 -12.22
N ALA A 356 9.39 -24.52 -11.06
CA ALA A 356 9.09 -23.27 -10.36
C ALA A 356 10.37 -22.59 -9.84
N GLU A 357 11.28 -23.37 -9.27
CA GLU A 357 12.54 -22.84 -8.76
C GLU A 357 13.43 -22.33 -9.90
N GLU A 358 13.50 -23.06 -11.01
CA GLU A 358 14.27 -22.64 -12.19
C GLU A 358 13.71 -21.33 -12.77
N TYR A 359 12.39 -21.16 -12.85
CA TYR A 359 11.78 -19.90 -13.26
C TYR A 359 12.23 -18.72 -12.37
N ILE A 360 12.30 -18.94 -11.04
CA ILE A 360 12.76 -17.89 -10.11
C ILE A 360 14.24 -17.59 -10.34
N LYS A 361 15.08 -18.60 -10.59
CA LYS A 361 16.50 -18.43 -10.92
C LYS A 361 16.71 -17.67 -12.24
N GLU A 362 15.95 -18.02 -13.28
CA GLU A 362 15.99 -17.32 -14.55
C GLU A 362 15.62 -15.83 -14.40
N ARG A 363 14.57 -15.54 -13.66
CA ARG A 363 14.22 -14.15 -13.35
C ARG A 363 15.29 -13.42 -12.54
N ALA A 364 16.00 -14.13 -11.69
CA ALA A 364 17.07 -13.58 -10.90
C ALA A 364 18.32 -13.24 -11.73
N LYS A 365 18.50 -13.80 -12.94
CA LYS A 365 19.56 -13.38 -13.87
C LYS A 365 19.41 -11.93 -14.30
N ALA A 366 18.17 -11.48 -14.53
CA ALA A 366 17.85 -10.10 -14.87
C ALA A 366 17.76 -9.18 -13.63
N GLU A 367 17.36 -9.73 -12.50
CA GLU A 367 17.14 -9.00 -11.24
C GLU A 367 17.69 -9.81 -10.05
N PRO A 368 19.01 -9.75 -9.74
CA PRO A 368 19.66 -10.59 -8.72
C PRO A 368 19.02 -10.55 -7.33
N LYS A 369 18.44 -9.40 -6.95
CA LYS A 369 17.74 -9.25 -5.67
C LYS A 369 16.57 -10.24 -5.48
N ILE A 370 16.01 -10.81 -6.56
CA ILE A 370 14.94 -11.81 -6.47
C ILE A 370 15.45 -13.05 -5.73
N TRP A 371 16.65 -13.53 -6.07
CA TRP A 371 17.23 -14.73 -5.47
C TRP A 371 17.64 -14.52 -4.00
N ASP A 372 18.21 -13.35 -3.69
CA ASP A 372 18.60 -13.03 -2.31
C ASP A 372 17.36 -12.91 -1.40
N LYS A 373 16.30 -12.30 -1.91
CA LYS A 373 15.03 -12.21 -1.17
C LYS A 373 14.32 -13.56 -1.08
N TYR A 374 14.45 -14.43 -2.07
CA TYR A 374 13.97 -15.80 -1.99
C TYR A 374 14.63 -16.55 -0.82
N LYS A 375 15.95 -16.52 -0.71
CA LYS A 375 16.70 -17.15 0.39
C LYS A 375 16.25 -16.59 1.76
N ARG A 376 16.10 -15.28 1.86
CA ARG A 376 15.62 -14.63 3.10
C ARG A 376 14.19 -15.05 3.45
N GLU A 377 13.31 -15.15 2.46
CA GLU A 377 11.92 -15.59 2.67
C GLU A 377 11.84 -17.05 3.07
N LEU A 378 12.62 -17.95 2.43
CA LEU A 378 12.73 -19.35 2.81
C LEU A 378 13.22 -19.50 4.26
N ASN A 379 14.30 -18.78 4.64
CA ASN A 379 14.81 -18.79 6.00
C ASN A 379 13.77 -18.28 7.02
N ARG A 380 13.00 -17.24 6.65
CA ARG A 380 11.90 -16.73 7.49
C ARG A 380 10.82 -17.79 7.69
N LEU A 381 10.35 -18.41 6.61
CA LEU A 381 9.32 -19.46 6.68
C LEU A 381 9.76 -20.63 7.53
N ASN A 382 11.00 -21.09 7.35
CA ASN A 382 11.55 -22.19 8.11
C ASN A 382 11.68 -21.85 9.60
N ARG A 383 12.09 -20.63 9.95
CA ARG A 383 12.11 -20.16 11.33
C ARG A 383 10.72 -20.07 11.93
N ASP A 384 9.77 -19.44 11.19
CA ASP A 384 8.43 -19.21 11.70
C ASP A 384 7.65 -20.53 11.90
N ARG A 385 8.01 -21.58 11.19
CA ARG A 385 7.41 -22.92 11.25
C ARG A 385 8.25 -23.97 12.00
N ASN A 386 9.41 -23.59 12.48
CA ASN A 386 10.39 -24.48 13.09
C ASN A 386 10.73 -25.70 12.19
N THR A 387 11.00 -25.46 10.91
CA THR A 387 11.28 -26.49 9.89
C THR A 387 12.59 -26.18 9.16
N ARG A 388 13.06 -27.17 8.36
CA ARG A 388 14.20 -27.01 7.43
C ARG A 388 13.83 -27.61 6.06
N ARG A 389 12.77 -27.11 5.47
CA ARG A 389 12.30 -27.60 4.17
C ARG A 389 12.39 -26.53 3.09
N GLU A 390 12.40 -26.97 1.85
CA GLU A 390 12.25 -26.10 0.69
C GLU A 390 10.81 -25.60 0.54
N MET A 391 10.61 -24.55 -0.24
CA MET A 391 9.27 -24.10 -0.59
C MET A 391 8.55 -25.13 -1.45
N THR A 392 7.27 -25.32 -1.19
CA THR A 392 6.40 -26.15 -2.01
C THR A 392 6.13 -25.46 -3.37
N ARG A 393 5.55 -26.21 -4.33
CA ARG A 393 5.15 -25.66 -5.62
C ARG A 393 4.18 -24.49 -5.48
N LEU A 394 3.21 -24.59 -4.60
CA LEU A 394 2.25 -23.54 -4.30
C LEU A 394 2.96 -22.31 -3.69
N GLU A 395 3.85 -22.51 -2.73
CA GLU A 395 4.62 -21.43 -2.13
C GLU A 395 5.51 -20.71 -3.16
N LEU A 396 6.10 -21.46 -4.10
CA LEU A 396 6.88 -20.88 -5.21
C LEU A 396 6.00 -20.08 -6.18
N ALA A 397 4.79 -20.53 -6.47
CA ALA A 397 3.82 -19.77 -7.28
C ALA A 397 3.44 -18.45 -6.58
N TYR A 398 3.18 -18.49 -5.27
CA TYR A 398 2.96 -17.27 -4.47
C TYR A 398 4.18 -16.36 -4.45
N TYR A 399 5.38 -16.93 -4.32
CA TYR A 399 6.60 -16.13 -4.33
C TYR A 399 6.82 -15.47 -5.70
N ALA A 400 6.65 -16.20 -6.80
CA ALA A 400 6.73 -15.66 -8.15
C ALA A 400 5.75 -14.51 -8.38
N CYS A 401 4.49 -14.68 -7.96
CA CYS A 401 3.51 -13.61 -7.99
C CYS A 401 3.91 -12.42 -7.10
N SER A 402 4.43 -12.69 -5.91
CA SER A 402 4.90 -11.67 -4.98
C SER A 402 6.03 -10.80 -5.56
N THR A 403 6.95 -11.40 -6.33
CA THR A 403 8.02 -10.66 -7.03
C THR A 403 7.43 -9.71 -8.08
N SER A 404 6.49 -10.18 -8.89
CA SER A 404 5.79 -9.38 -9.92
C SER A 404 5.01 -8.21 -9.29
N LEU A 405 4.48 -8.39 -8.08
CA LEU A 405 3.82 -7.34 -7.31
C LEU A 405 4.79 -6.44 -6.52
N GLY A 406 6.10 -6.74 -6.49
CA GLY A 406 7.12 -5.99 -5.76
C GLY A 406 7.07 -6.14 -4.23
N HIS A 407 6.51 -7.24 -3.72
CA HIS A 407 6.45 -7.51 -2.27
C HIS A 407 7.58 -8.40 -1.78
N PHE A 408 8.03 -9.36 -2.57
CA PHE A 408 9.05 -10.36 -2.23
C PHE A 408 8.75 -11.15 -0.94
N ARG A 409 7.47 -11.29 -0.58
CA ARG A 409 6.96 -12.07 0.55
C ARG A 409 5.70 -12.80 0.12
N LEU A 410 5.77 -14.12 0.07
CA LEU A 410 4.63 -14.93 -0.36
C LEU A 410 3.41 -14.75 0.55
N GLY A 411 3.58 -14.70 1.87
CA GLY A 411 2.49 -14.53 2.81
C GLY A 411 1.67 -13.25 2.64
N ILE A 412 2.19 -12.22 1.95
CA ILE A 412 1.38 -11.04 1.58
C ILE A 412 0.39 -11.39 0.47
N VAL A 413 0.82 -12.19 -0.52
CA VAL A 413 -0.08 -12.61 -1.60
C VAL A 413 -1.10 -13.61 -1.07
N GLU A 414 -0.65 -14.62 -0.37
CA GLU A 414 -1.47 -15.66 0.27
C GLU A 414 -2.55 -15.07 1.19
N THR A 415 -2.20 -14.13 2.06
CA THR A 415 -3.14 -13.61 3.07
C THR A 415 -4.05 -12.49 2.55
N TYR A 416 -3.53 -11.59 1.70
CA TYR A 416 -4.25 -10.36 1.37
C TYR A 416 -4.74 -10.27 -0.07
N TYR A 417 -4.13 -11.01 -1.01
CA TYR A 417 -4.45 -10.90 -2.43
C TYR A 417 -5.21 -12.10 -2.96
N ALA A 418 -4.71 -13.28 -2.72
CA ALA A 418 -5.21 -14.54 -3.27
C ALA A 418 -5.16 -15.64 -2.20
N PRO A 419 -6.16 -15.71 -1.30
CA PRO A 419 -6.23 -16.76 -0.27
C PRO A 419 -6.22 -18.16 -0.92
N PRO A 420 -5.61 -19.18 -0.26
CA PRO A 420 -5.46 -20.51 -0.81
C PRO A 420 -6.78 -21.13 -1.30
N GLU A 421 -7.84 -20.97 -0.54
CA GLU A 421 -9.16 -21.51 -0.88
C GLU A 421 -9.65 -20.95 -2.22
N MET A 422 -9.49 -19.63 -2.43
CA MET A 422 -9.87 -18.99 -3.69
C MET A 422 -8.98 -19.42 -4.87
N VAL A 423 -7.67 -19.61 -4.60
CA VAL A 423 -6.73 -20.07 -5.63
C VAL A 423 -7.11 -21.46 -6.13
N LEU A 424 -7.47 -22.36 -5.21
CA LEU A 424 -7.86 -23.71 -5.55
C LEU A 424 -9.17 -23.77 -6.29
N GLU A 425 -10.18 -23.09 -5.80
CA GLU A 425 -11.47 -22.97 -6.47
C GLU A 425 -11.29 -22.38 -7.88
N HIS A 426 -10.47 -21.35 -8.00
CA HIS A 426 -10.22 -20.73 -9.29
C HIS A 426 -9.41 -21.62 -10.24
N TYR A 427 -8.45 -22.38 -9.72
CA TYR A 427 -7.70 -23.38 -10.49
C TYR A 427 -8.63 -24.47 -11.04
N GLU A 428 -9.47 -25.04 -10.17
CA GLU A 428 -10.44 -26.07 -10.56
C GLU A 428 -11.45 -25.54 -11.60
N ASN A 429 -11.98 -24.35 -11.39
CA ASN A 429 -12.90 -23.71 -12.35
C ASN A 429 -12.23 -23.37 -13.69
N THR A 430 -10.92 -23.17 -13.73
CA THR A 430 -10.18 -22.80 -14.94
C THR A 430 -9.76 -24.02 -15.75
N PHE A 431 -9.31 -25.08 -15.07
CA PHE A 431 -8.71 -26.25 -15.72
C PHE A 431 -9.57 -27.50 -15.67
N GLY A 432 -10.69 -27.50 -14.92
CA GLY A 432 -11.60 -28.64 -14.76
C GLY A 432 -11.02 -29.79 -13.94
N GLU A 433 -9.92 -29.58 -13.25
CA GLU A 433 -9.25 -30.56 -12.41
C GLU A 433 -8.81 -29.94 -11.07
N SER A 434 -8.92 -30.73 -10.00
CA SER A 434 -8.46 -30.31 -8.68
C SER A 434 -6.92 -30.25 -8.64
N TYR A 435 -6.37 -29.21 -8.00
CA TYR A 435 -4.93 -29.11 -7.78
C TYR A 435 -4.42 -30.28 -6.96
N GLN A 436 -3.72 -31.22 -7.60
CA GLN A 436 -3.12 -32.37 -6.95
C GLN A 436 -1.85 -31.98 -6.20
N GLY A 437 -1.79 -32.27 -4.93
CA GLY A 437 -0.69 -31.88 -4.04
C GLY A 437 -1.10 -30.93 -2.92
N PHE A 438 -2.27 -30.29 -3.01
CA PHE A 438 -2.74 -29.36 -2.00
C PHE A 438 -2.90 -30.00 -0.61
N ALA A 439 -3.46 -31.21 -0.54
CA ALA A 439 -3.64 -31.91 0.72
C ALA A 439 -2.31 -32.23 1.42
N ASP A 440 -1.26 -32.52 0.64
CA ASP A 440 0.09 -32.80 1.16
C ASP A 440 0.86 -31.51 1.51
N GLU A 441 0.64 -30.43 0.76
CA GLU A 441 1.27 -29.14 0.98
C GLU A 441 0.66 -28.40 2.17
N THR A 442 -0.66 -28.46 2.36
CA THR A 442 -1.34 -27.85 3.51
C THR A 442 -1.15 -28.61 4.81
N LYS A 443 -1.04 -29.95 4.77
CA LYS A 443 -0.72 -30.77 5.97
C LYS A 443 0.69 -30.55 6.48
N ARG A 444 1.64 -30.20 5.60
CA ARG A 444 3.04 -29.91 5.94
C ARG A 444 3.25 -28.51 6.55
N GLY A 445 2.26 -27.66 6.52
CA GLY A 445 2.29 -26.26 6.98
C GLY A 445 1.54 -25.95 8.28
N ARG A 446 0.97 -26.96 8.96
CA ARG A 446 0.31 -26.84 10.25
C ARG A 446 1.16 -27.37 11.38
#